data_24f19023094478855cfa4e533004af1f
#
_entry.id   24f19023094478855cfa4e533004af1f
#
_cell.length_a   1.000
_cell.length_b   1.000
_cell.length_c   1.000
_cell.angle_alpha   90.00
_cell.angle_beta   90.00
_cell.angle_gamma   90.00
#
_symmetry.space_group_name_H-M   'P 1'
#
loop_
_entity.id
_entity.type
_entity.pdbx_description
1 polymer ?
#
loop_
_entity_poly.entity_id
_entity_poly.type
_entity_poly.pdbx_seq_one_letter_code
_entity_poly.pdbx_strand_id
1 'polypeptide(L)'
;VAYIPAGSGNDFARGAGLPKNPKKALQLILAAQSPDKVHIMAYEEKISEKKGIAVNNFGIGLDAAIVHATNHSSTKERLNKYNLGSFSYLFSILRTLFTQKGFPILVDAGGKQLSFSNAFLCTATKHPFFGGGIAIAPTADASKPVIDFVMVERINIFKIIWLILLLMQKKQLKSKYFHHYTTNRLRIVSTTPQYGQEDGEDVAPRPFDLQFSTKNQLFFK
;
A
#
# COMPACT_ATOMS: atom_id res chain seq x y z
N VAL A 1 17.09 13.85 -3.76
CA VAL A 1 16.60 12.61 -4.38
C VAL A 1 15.72 12.96 -5.56
N ALA A 2 15.65 12.10 -6.57
CA ALA A 2 14.73 12.22 -7.70
C ALA A 2 14.11 10.86 -7.98
N TYR A 3 12.94 10.83 -8.63
CA TYR A 3 12.24 9.60 -8.95
C TYR A 3 11.96 9.50 -10.46
N ILE A 4 12.44 8.43 -11.06
CA ILE A 4 12.14 8.08 -12.45
C ILE A 4 11.23 6.86 -12.44
N PRO A 5 9.99 6.96 -12.97
CA PRO A 5 9.03 5.85 -12.95
C PRO A 5 9.48 4.75 -13.91
N ALA A 6 9.81 3.58 -13.36
CA ALA A 6 10.25 2.40 -14.11
C ALA A 6 9.38 1.15 -13.83
N GLY A 7 8.49 1.23 -12.84
CA GLY A 7 7.58 0.15 -12.47
C GLY A 7 6.32 0.10 -13.34
N SER A 8 5.55 -0.98 -13.20
CA SER A 8 4.27 -1.16 -13.91
C SER A 8 3.14 -0.31 -13.30
N GLY A 9 3.08 -0.14 -11.99
CA GLY A 9 2.04 0.62 -11.27
C GLY A 9 2.32 2.11 -11.22
N ASN A 10 3.54 2.48 -10.84
CA ASN A 10 4.03 3.84 -10.66
C ASN A 10 3.10 4.71 -9.78
N ASP A 11 2.61 4.14 -8.68
CA ASP A 11 1.65 4.79 -7.80
C ASP A 11 2.24 5.99 -7.06
N PHE A 12 3.53 5.92 -6.69
CA PHE A 12 4.26 7.06 -6.16
C PHE A 12 4.28 8.22 -7.17
N ALA A 13 4.66 7.97 -8.44
CA ALA A 13 4.67 9.01 -9.47
C ALA A 13 3.28 9.64 -9.65
N ARG A 14 2.22 8.81 -9.63
CA ARG A 14 0.84 9.29 -9.72
C ARG A 14 0.45 10.15 -8.52
N GLY A 15 0.80 9.73 -7.30
CA GLY A 15 0.51 10.46 -6.07
C GLY A 15 1.32 11.75 -5.93
N ALA A 16 2.56 11.75 -6.41
CA ALA A 16 3.46 12.90 -6.38
C ALA A 16 3.25 13.88 -7.56
N GLY A 17 2.32 13.59 -8.48
CA GLY A 17 2.07 14.42 -9.66
C GLY A 17 3.17 14.36 -10.73
N LEU A 18 3.98 13.29 -10.73
CA LEU A 18 5.06 13.10 -11.69
C LEU A 18 4.57 12.47 -12.99
N PRO A 19 5.18 12.79 -14.15
CA PRO A 19 4.85 12.11 -15.40
C PRO A 19 5.16 10.62 -15.31
N LYS A 20 4.27 9.78 -15.85
CA LYS A 20 4.53 8.33 -15.96
C LYS A 20 5.60 7.98 -17.00
N ASN A 21 5.89 8.87 -17.93
CA ASN A 21 6.92 8.67 -18.94
C ASN A 21 8.30 8.98 -18.33
N PRO A 22 9.24 8.01 -18.30
CA PRO A 22 10.56 8.21 -17.69
C PRO A 22 11.39 9.35 -18.30
N LYS A 23 11.31 9.54 -19.63
CA LYS A 23 12.02 10.63 -20.32
C LYS A 23 11.49 12.00 -19.90
N LYS A 24 10.16 12.15 -19.81
CA LYS A 24 9.55 13.40 -19.35
C LYS A 24 9.87 13.65 -17.87
N ALA A 25 9.86 12.62 -17.02
CA ALA A 25 10.27 12.76 -15.63
C ALA A 25 11.73 13.23 -15.52
N LEU A 26 12.64 12.62 -16.27
CA LEU A 26 14.05 13.05 -16.31
C LEU A 26 14.19 14.51 -16.76
N GLN A 27 13.46 14.93 -17.79
CA GLN A 27 13.50 16.33 -18.27
C GLN A 27 13.07 17.31 -17.18
N LEU A 28 12.00 17.01 -16.43
CA LEU A 28 11.57 17.85 -15.31
C LEU A 28 12.62 17.90 -14.20
N ILE A 29 13.19 16.76 -13.82
CA ILE A 29 14.24 16.68 -12.80
C ILE A 29 15.44 17.54 -13.18
N LEU A 30 15.89 17.50 -14.45
CA LEU A 30 17.02 18.28 -14.94
C LEU A 30 16.70 19.79 -15.05
N ALA A 31 15.44 20.15 -15.27
CA ALA A 31 14.98 21.53 -15.33
C ALA A 31 14.69 22.14 -13.94
N ALA A 32 14.55 21.32 -12.92
CA ALA A 32 14.20 21.78 -11.57
C ALA A 32 15.35 22.59 -10.94
N GLN A 33 15.07 23.82 -10.56
CA GLN A 33 16.05 24.73 -9.91
C GLN A 33 16.24 24.45 -8.43
N SER A 34 15.22 23.89 -7.77
CA SER A 34 15.24 23.56 -6.35
C SER A 34 14.40 22.30 -6.08
N PRO A 35 14.73 21.52 -5.04
CA PRO A 35 13.92 20.38 -4.67
C PRO A 35 12.67 20.79 -3.88
N ASP A 36 11.57 20.07 -4.08
CA ASP A 36 10.37 20.16 -3.26
C ASP A 36 10.51 19.33 -1.99
N LYS A 37 9.94 19.82 -0.89
CA LYS A 37 9.85 19.07 0.35
C LYS A 37 8.63 18.15 0.32
N VAL A 38 8.85 16.86 0.48
CA VAL A 38 7.80 15.85 0.64
C VAL A 38 8.01 15.08 1.94
N HIS A 39 6.93 14.53 2.47
CA HIS A 39 6.98 13.66 3.64
C HIS A 39 6.89 12.20 3.19
N ILE A 40 7.84 11.39 3.65
CA ILE A 40 7.89 9.94 3.46
C ILE A 40 7.65 9.23 4.78
N MET A 41 7.28 7.94 4.75
CA MET A 41 7.16 7.13 5.95
C MET A 41 8.51 6.53 6.31
N ALA A 42 8.94 6.71 7.55
CA ALA A 42 9.95 5.89 8.18
C ALA A 42 9.28 4.89 9.11
N TYR A 43 9.75 3.66 9.14
CA TYR A 43 9.24 2.66 10.04
C TYR A 43 10.36 1.96 10.82
N GLU A 44 9.99 1.44 11.97
CA GLU A 44 10.79 0.52 12.79
C GLU A 44 9.95 -0.71 13.07
N GLU A 45 10.47 -1.88 12.69
CA GLU A 45 9.89 -3.17 13.01
C GLU A 45 10.50 -3.66 14.31
N LYS A 46 9.71 -3.70 15.39
CA LYS A 46 10.18 -3.90 16.76
C LYS A 46 10.64 -5.33 17.07
N ILE A 47 10.15 -6.33 16.33
CA ILE A 47 10.52 -7.73 16.54
C ILE A 47 11.91 -8.01 15.98
N SER A 48 12.20 -7.50 14.78
CA SER A 48 13.48 -7.71 14.07
C SER A 48 14.45 -6.52 14.22
N GLU A 49 14.04 -5.45 14.87
CA GLU A 49 14.77 -4.18 15.01
C GLU A 49 15.14 -3.52 13.67
N LYS A 50 14.51 -3.99 12.59
CA LYS A 50 14.74 -3.45 11.25
C LYS A 50 14.12 -2.07 11.12
N LYS A 51 14.89 -1.12 10.58
CA LYS A 51 14.40 0.22 10.19
C LYS A 51 14.37 0.34 8.68
N GLY A 52 13.33 1.01 8.16
CA GLY A 52 13.16 1.20 6.73
C GLY A 52 12.41 2.50 6.41
N ILE A 53 12.24 2.71 5.12
CA ILE A 53 11.55 3.88 4.55
C ILE A 53 10.61 3.40 3.46
N ALA A 54 9.32 3.63 3.63
CA ALA A 54 8.34 3.44 2.58
C ALA A 54 7.93 4.79 1.98
N VAL A 55 8.10 4.95 0.68
CA VAL A 55 7.77 6.20 -0.01
C VAL A 55 6.31 6.27 -0.42
N ASN A 56 5.69 5.14 -0.68
CA ASN A 56 4.29 5.02 -1.08
C ASN A 56 3.45 4.38 0.02
N ASN A 57 3.64 3.08 0.28
CA ASN A 57 2.86 2.36 1.28
C ASN A 57 3.60 1.16 1.90
N PHE A 58 3.11 0.74 3.06
CA PHE A 58 3.43 -0.53 3.70
C PHE A 58 2.13 -1.26 4.02
N GLY A 59 1.96 -2.45 3.48
CA GLY A 59 0.74 -3.24 3.62
C GLY A 59 0.94 -4.57 4.32
N ILE A 60 -0.11 -5.05 4.99
CA ILE A 60 -0.18 -6.35 5.67
C ILE A 60 -1.51 -7.00 5.28
N GLY A 61 -1.49 -8.29 4.99
CA GLY A 61 -2.68 -9.08 4.65
C GLY A 61 -2.95 -9.15 3.15
N LEU A 62 -4.16 -8.81 2.70
CA LEU A 62 -4.60 -9.06 1.33
C LEU A 62 -3.70 -8.46 0.25
N ASP A 63 -3.37 -7.19 0.36
CA ASP A 63 -2.53 -6.51 -0.65
C ASP A 63 -1.14 -7.12 -0.73
N ALA A 64 -0.53 -7.41 0.40
CA ALA A 64 0.76 -8.09 0.49
C ALA A 64 0.70 -9.53 -0.05
N ALA A 65 -0.37 -10.26 0.26
CA ALA A 65 -0.58 -11.61 -0.28
C ALA A 65 -0.77 -11.60 -1.80
N ILE A 66 -1.40 -10.57 -2.36
CA ILE A 66 -1.50 -10.37 -3.82
C ILE A 66 -0.12 -10.08 -4.42
N VAL A 67 0.67 -9.18 -3.82
CA VAL A 67 2.04 -8.88 -4.26
C VAL A 67 2.88 -10.16 -4.26
N HIS A 68 2.87 -10.92 -3.17
CA HIS A 68 3.58 -12.19 -3.07
C HIS A 68 3.13 -13.19 -4.15
N ALA A 69 1.82 -13.39 -4.31
CA ALA A 69 1.27 -14.31 -5.31
C ALA A 69 1.63 -13.91 -6.74
N THR A 70 1.68 -12.62 -7.03
CA THR A 70 2.04 -12.13 -8.38
C THR A 70 3.54 -12.19 -8.65
N ASN A 71 4.38 -11.93 -7.65
CA ASN A 71 5.83 -11.99 -7.79
C ASN A 71 6.35 -13.44 -7.93
N HIS A 72 5.69 -14.40 -7.25
CA HIS A 72 6.09 -15.82 -7.24
C HIS A 72 5.23 -16.74 -8.13
N SER A 73 4.39 -16.17 -8.98
CA SER A 73 3.51 -16.97 -9.86
C SER A 73 4.30 -17.61 -11.00
N SER A 74 4.50 -18.92 -10.94
CA SER A 74 4.99 -19.76 -12.06
C SER A 74 4.05 -19.71 -13.29
N THR A 75 2.80 -19.34 -13.07
CA THR A 75 1.80 -19.10 -14.12
C THR A 75 2.14 -17.88 -14.98
N LYS A 76 2.89 -16.90 -14.42
CA LYS A 76 3.34 -15.70 -15.14
C LYS A 76 4.26 -16.05 -16.32
N GLU A 77 5.17 -17.00 -16.15
CA GLU A 77 6.07 -17.46 -17.22
C GLU A 77 5.32 -18.22 -18.33
N ARG A 78 4.35 -19.07 -17.94
CA ARG A 78 3.55 -19.86 -18.90
C ARG A 78 2.57 -19.00 -19.71
N LEU A 79 1.91 -18.02 -19.08
CA LEU A 79 0.90 -17.19 -19.73
C LEU A 79 1.49 -15.99 -20.48
N ASN A 80 2.69 -15.51 -20.11
CA ASN A 80 3.42 -14.53 -20.90
C ASN A 80 3.78 -15.07 -22.30
N LYS A 81 4.01 -16.37 -22.41
CA LYS A 81 4.25 -17.06 -23.70
C LYS A 81 3.05 -16.96 -24.66
N TYR A 82 1.83 -16.70 -24.15
CA TYR A 82 0.59 -16.59 -24.91
C TYR A 82 -0.05 -15.19 -24.86
N ASN A 83 0.69 -14.16 -24.45
CA ASN A 83 0.14 -12.79 -24.22
C ASN A 83 -1.04 -12.71 -23.23
N LEU A 84 -1.19 -13.69 -22.34
CA LEU A 84 -2.28 -13.80 -21.36
C LEU A 84 -1.87 -13.36 -19.96
N GLY A 85 -0.77 -12.61 -19.81
CA GLY A 85 -0.24 -12.16 -18.51
C GLY A 85 -1.26 -11.40 -17.65
N SER A 86 -2.15 -10.62 -18.26
CA SER A 86 -3.21 -9.90 -17.54
C SER A 86 -4.24 -10.84 -16.90
N PHE A 87 -4.55 -11.98 -17.52
CA PHE A 87 -5.46 -12.99 -16.95
C PHE A 87 -4.83 -13.70 -15.76
N SER A 88 -3.53 -13.98 -15.82
CA SER A 88 -2.78 -14.58 -14.72
C SER A 88 -2.80 -13.67 -13.48
N TYR A 89 -2.60 -12.38 -13.67
CA TYR A 89 -2.66 -11.38 -12.61
C TYR A 89 -4.06 -11.31 -11.99
N LEU A 90 -5.10 -11.21 -12.81
CA LEU A 90 -6.48 -11.20 -12.33
C LEU A 90 -6.85 -12.49 -11.58
N PHE A 91 -6.43 -13.64 -12.08
CA PHE A 91 -6.66 -14.93 -11.41
C PHE A 91 -5.98 -15.00 -10.05
N SER A 92 -4.73 -14.50 -9.95
CA SER A 92 -3.99 -14.44 -8.68
C SER A 92 -4.70 -13.54 -7.66
N ILE A 93 -5.19 -12.38 -8.08
CA ILE A 93 -6.00 -11.48 -7.22
C ILE A 93 -7.26 -12.19 -6.75
N LEU A 94 -8.04 -12.77 -7.66
CA LEU A 94 -9.28 -13.45 -7.29
C LEU A 94 -9.01 -14.60 -6.32
N ARG A 95 -8.04 -15.46 -6.62
CA ARG A 95 -7.66 -16.56 -5.75
C ARG A 95 -7.31 -16.05 -4.35
N THR A 96 -6.44 -15.03 -4.25
CA THR A 96 -6.01 -14.46 -2.98
C THR A 96 -7.19 -13.84 -2.23
N LEU A 97 -8.10 -13.17 -2.93
CA LEU A 97 -9.32 -12.60 -2.35
C LEU A 97 -10.20 -13.67 -1.65
N PHE A 98 -10.25 -14.88 -2.21
CA PHE A 98 -11.01 -15.99 -1.63
C PHE A 98 -10.24 -16.72 -0.53
N THR A 99 -8.93 -16.87 -0.65
CA THR A 99 -8.11 -17.69 0.26
C THR A 99 -7.58 -16.94 1.47
N GLN A 100 -7.35 -15.61 1.35
CA GLN A 100 -6.88 -14.79 2.46
C GLN A 100 -7.91 -14.78 3.58
N LYS A 101 -7.48 -15.20 4.77
CA LYS A 101 -8.30 -15.19 5.99
C LYS A 101 -8.19 -13.84 6.68
N GLY A 102 -9.19 -13.52 7.49
CA GLY A 102 -9.09 -12.41 8.43
C GLY A 102 -8.14 -12.75 9.58
N PHE A 103 -7.54 -11.73 10.17
CA PHE A 103 -6.57 -11.86 11.25
C PHE A 103 -6.72 -10.75 12.30
N PRO A 104 -6.32 -11.01 13.56
CA PRO A 104 -6.38 -9.99 14.59
C PRO A 104 -5.25 -8.98 14.46
N ILE A 105 -5.57 -7.69 14.67
CA ILE A 105 -4.58 -6.62 14.78
C ILE A 105 -4.92 -5.65 15.92
N LEU A 106 -3.87 -5.07 16.47
CA LEU A 106 -3.94 -3.91 17.35
C LEU A 106 -3.32 -2.73 16.63
N VAL A 107 -3.94 -1.57 16.73
CA VAL A 107 -3.48 -0.36 16.06
C VAL A 107 -3.50 0.79 17.06
N ASP A 108 -2.39 1.53 17.13
CA ASP A 108 -2.33 2.82 17.81
C ASP A 108 -2.21 3.92 16.74
N ALA A 109 -3.26 4.71 16.61
CA ALA A 109 -3.30 5.83 15.67
C ALA A 109 -3.25 7.15 16.45
N GLY A 110 -2.04 7.60 16.79
CA GLY A 110 -1.81 8.85 17.51
C GLY A 110 -2.38 8.86 18.93
N GLY A 111 -2.31 7.73 19.65
CA GLY A 111 -2.84 7.54 21.00
C GLY A 111 -4.25 6.94 21.03
N LYS A 112 -4.92 6.83 19.88
CA LYS A 112 -6.19 6.11 19.77
C LYS A 112 -5.94 4.62 19.59
N GLN A 113 -6.20 3.85 20.63
CA GLN A 113 -6.08 2.38 20.61
C GLN A 113 -7.29 1.77 19.92
N LEU A 114 -7.03 0.92 18.91
CA LEU A 114 -8.02 0.21 18.13
C LEU A 114 -7.68 -1.28 18.12
N SER A 115 -8.70 -2.12 18.23
CA SER A 115 -8.55 -3.57 18.14
C SER A 115 -9.54 -4.13 17.13
N PHE A 116 -9.04 -4.91 16.20
CA PHE A 116 -9.84 -5.57 15.17
C PHE A 116 -9.53 -7.06 15.20
N SER A 117 -10.57 -7.88 15.33
CA SER A 117 -10.43 -9.34 15.36
C SER A 117 -10.34 -9.98 13.98
N ASN A 118 -10.73 -9.26 12.96
CA ASN A 118 -10.94 -9.82 11.62
C ASN A 118 -10.47 -8.85 10.51
N ALA A 119 -9.27 -8.29 10.67
CA ALA A 119 -8.65 -7.48 9.62
C ALA A 119 -8.37 -8.34 8.38
N PHE A 120 -8.48 -7.75 7.21
CA PHE A 120 -8.28 -8.42 5.92
C PHE A 120 -7.20 -7.75 5.09
N LEU A 121 -7.22 -6.42 5.07
CA LEU A 121 -6.23 -5.56 4.45
C LEU A 121 -5.90 -4.46 5.44
N CYS A 122 -4.61 -4.22 5.67
CA CYS A 122 -4.10 -3.13 6.49
C CYS A 122 -2.99 -2.44 5.75
N THR A 123 -3.12 -1.14 5.51
CA THR A 123 -2.14 -0.38 4.74
C THR A 123 -1.88 0.96 5.42
N ALA A 124 -0.60 1.23 5.72
CA ALA A 124 -0.10 2.58 5.99
C ALA A 124 0.34 3.20 4.67
N THR A 125 -0.13 4.41 4.35
CA THR A 125 0.17 5.04 3.07
C THR A 125 0.44 6.53 3.19
N LYS A 126 1.26 7.06 2.26
CA LYS A 126 1.55 8.50 2.11
C LYS A 126 0.84 9.10 0.90
N HIS A 127 0.38 8.25 -0.02
CA HIS A 127 -0.24 8.65 -1.26
C HIS A 127 -1.63 8.04 -1.41
N PRO A 128 -2.52 8.65 -2.21
CA PRO A 128 -3.86 8.12 -2.42
C PRO A 128 -3.90 6.74 -3.06
N PHE A 129 -2.88 6.37 -3.84
CA PHE A 129 -2.93 5.25 -4.77
C PHE A 129 -2.08 4.06 -4.33
N PHE A 130 -2.60 2.86 -4.60
CA PHE A 130 -1.86 1.61 -4.49
C PHE A 130 -2.31 0.63 -5.60
N GLY A 131 -1.57 -0.47 -5.80
CA GLY A 131 -1.98 -1.55 -6.70
C GLY A 131 -2.22 -1.13 -8.16
N GLY A 132 -1.48 -0.12 -8.65
CA GLY A 132 -1.59 0.33 -10.03
C GLY A 132 -2.66 1.40 -10.29
N GLY A 133 -3.06 2.15 -9.27
CA GLY A 133 -3.94 3.32 -9.42
C GLY A 133 -5.27 3.27 -8.69
N ILE A 134 -5.45 2.30 -7.83
CA ILE A 134 -6.63 2.22 -6.96
C ILE A 134 -6.51 3.30 -5.87
N ALA A 135 -7.50 4.18 -5.76
CA ALA A 135 -7.49 5.25 -4.76
C ALA A 135 -7.94 4.72 -3.39
N ILE A 136 -7.05 4.00 -2.68
CA ILE A 136 -7.35 3.40 -1.39
C ILE A 136 -7.55 4.46 -0.29
N ALA A 137 -6.74 5.51 -0.29
CA ALA A 137 -6.83 6.62 0.65
C ALA A 137 -6.97 7.95 -0.13
N PRO A 138 -8.17 8.27 -0.67
CA PRO A 138 -8.35 9.37 -1.62
C PRO A 138 -8.02 10.76 -1.05
N THR A 139 -7.95 10.89 0.28
CA THR A 139 -7.62 12.13 1.00
C THR A 139 -6.16 12.21 1.44
N ALA A 140 -5.35 11.16 1.18
CA ALA A 140 -3.94 11.15 1.53
C ALA A 140 -3.17 12.24 0.78
N ASP A 141 -2.27 12.93 1.50
CA ASP A 141 -1.52 14.06 1.00
C ASP A 141 -0.07 13.99 1.49
N ALA A 142 0.85 13.72 0.57
CA ALA A 142 2.28 13.61 0.88
C ALA A 142 2.93 14.94 1.27
N SER A 143 2.28 16.08 1.04
CA SER A 143 2.77 17.39 1.50
C SER A 143 2.60 17.59 3.01
N LYS A 144 1.75 16.79 3.66
CA LYS A 144 1.46 16.88 5.10
C LYS A 144 2.26 15.87 5.91
N PRO A 145 2.67 16.21 7.14
CA PRO A 145 3.42 15.30 8.03
C PRO A 145 2.51 14.26 8.71
N VAL A 146 1.63 13.62 7.95
CA VAL A 146 0.69 12.62 8.43
C VAL A 146 0.77 11.34 7.61
N ILE A 147 0.29 10.26 8.18
CA ILE A 147 0.18 8.93 7.58
C ILE A 147 -1.30 8.60 7.53
N ASP A 148 -1.76 8.09 6.41
CA ASP A 148 -3.10 7.56 6.30
C ASP A 148 -3.05 6.05 6.53
N PHE A 149 -3.83 5.58 7.49
CA PHE A 149 -4.01 4.17 7.78
C PHE A 149 -5.37 3.72 7.27
N VAL A 150 -5.37 2.71 6.43
CA VAL A 150 -6.57 2.06 5.92
C VAL A 150 -6.62 0.63 6.40
N MET A 151 -7.78 0.23 6.92
CA MET A 151 -8.05 -1.16 7.27
C MET A 151 -9.42 -1.58 6.73
N VAL A 152 -9.46 -2.76 6.15
CA VAL A 152 -10.69 -3.41 5.66
C VAL A 152 -10.89 -4.69 6.44
N GLU A 153 -12.11 -4.93 6.92
CA GLU A 153 -12.46 -6.17 7.60
C GLU A 153 -12.72 -7.31 6.61
N ARG A 154 -12.42 -8.54 7.03
CA ARG A 154 -12.82 -9.74 6.31
C ARG A 154 -14.33 -9.96 6.49
N ILE A 155 -15.07 -9.74 5.44
CA ILE A 155 -16.51 -9.89 5.35
C ILE A 155 -16.85 -10.94 4.28
N ASN A 156 -18.11 -11.28 4.10
CA ASN A 156 -18.50 -12.21 3.05
C ASN A 156 -18.17 -11.67 1.66
N ILE A 157 -17.97 -12.57 0.71
CA ILE A 157 -17.47 -12.22 -0.63
C ILE A 157 -18.36 -11.23 -1.38
N PHE A 158 -19.69 -11.31 -1.22
CA PHE A 158 -20.61 -10.40 -1.88
C PHE A 158 -20.44 -8.95 -1.38
N LYS A 159 -20.22 -8.78 -0.07
CA LYS A 159 -19.92 -7.47 0.52
C LYS A 159 -18.53 -6.96 0.11
N ILE A 160 -17.55 -7.88 -0.07
CA ILE A 160 -16.23 -7.50 -0.61
C ILE A 160 -16.37 -6.98 -2.04
N ILE A 161 -17.12 -7.68 -2.91
CA ILE A 161 -17.37 -7.23 -4.27
C ILE A 161 -18.06 -5.86 -4.27
N TRP A 162 -19.07 -5.69 -3.42
CA TRP A 162 -19.72 -4.39 -3.26
C TRP A 162 -18.74 -3.29 -2.78
N LEU A 163 -17.85 -3.62 -1.85
CA LEU A 163 -16.82 -2.68 -1.38
C LEU A 163 -15.83 -2.32 -2.50
N ILE A 164 -15.46 -3.27 -3.37
CA ILE A 164 -14.64 -3.01 -4.55
C ILE A 164 -15.37 -2.02 -5.50
N LEU A 165 -16.68 -2.19 -5.71
CA LEU A 165 -17.45 -1.25 -6.53
C LEU A 165 -17.49 0.17 -5.91
N LEU A 166 -17.60 0.28 -4.58
CA LEU A 166 -17.48 1.56 -3.89
C LEU A 166 -16.08 2.16 -4.04
N LEU A 167 -15.04 1.33 -3.97
CA LEU A 167 -13.64 1.74 -4.14
C LEU A 167 -13.40 2.31 -5.55
N MET A 168 -13.92 1.67 -6.59
CA MET A 168 -13.85 2.15 -7.97
C MET A 168 -14.55 3.51 -8.13
N GLN A 169 -15.61 3.77 -7.36
CA GLN A 169 -16.33 5.05 -7.33
C GLN A 169 -15.73 6.07 -6.34
N LYS A 170 -14.63 5.74 -5.65
CA LYS A 170 -14.03 6.54 -4.55
C LYS A 170 -15.02 6.83 -3.41
N LYS A 171 -15.96 5.92 -3.17
CA LYS A 171 -17.01 6.03 -2.13
C LYS A 171 -16.82 5.05 -0.97
N GLN A 172 -15.66 4.39 -0.87
CA GLN A 172 -15.35 3.36 0.13
C GLN A 172 -15.49 3.83 1.58
N LEU A 173 -15.25 5.13 1.85
CA LEU A 173 -15.40 5.72 3.18
C LEU A 173 -16.85 5.69 3.70
N LYS A 174 -17.84 5.40 2.84
CA LYS A 174 -19.25 5.21 3.25
C LYS A 174 -19.51 3.82 3.84
N SER A 175 -18.57 2.89 3.71
CA SER A 175 -18.73 1.54 4.23
C SER A 175 -18.26 1.45 5.67
N LYS A 176 -19.04 0.85 6.57
CA LYS A 176 -18.66 0.57 7.95
C LYS A 176 -17.54 -0.48 8.09
N TYR A 177 -17.23 -1.22 7.04
CA TYR A 177 -16.16 -2.23 6.99
C TYR A 177 -14.86 -1.68 6.45
N PHE A 178 -14.84 -0.40 6.08
CA PHE A 178 -13.67 0.31 5.58
C PHE A 178 -13.32 1.39 6.60
N HIS A 179 -12.20 1.20 7.28
CA HIS A 179 -11.73 2.11 8.32
C HIS A 179 -10.58 2.94 7.77
N HIS A 180 -10.61 4.25 8.02
CA HIS A 180 -9.58 5.19 7.60
C HIS A 180 -9.25 6.14 8.74
N TYR A 181 -7.96 6.28 9.04
CA TYR A 181 -7.44 7.16 10.07
C TYR A 181 -6.24 7.92 9.54
N THR A 182 -6.17 9.21 9.81
CA THR A 182 -5.03 10.07 9.50
C THR A 182 -4.32 10.42 10.81
N THR A 183 -3.02 10.17 10.89
CA THR A 183 -2.24 10.35 12.12
C THR A 183 -0.79 10.70 11.83
N ASN A 184 -0.09 11.31 12.79
CA ASN A 184 1.36 11.57 12.69
C ASN A 184 2.22 10.44 13.24
N ARG A 185 1.63 9.52 14.01
CA ARG A 185 2.26 8.30 14.56
C ARG A 185 1.30 7.13 14.42
N LEU A 186 1.81 6.03 13.93
CA LEU A 186 1.02 4.82 13.73
C LEU A 186 1.83 3.61 14.23
N ARG A 187 1.22 2.75 15.04
CA ARG A 187 1.76 1.43 15.36
C ARG A 187 0.75 0.38 14.97
N ILE A 188 1.21 -0.66 14.31
CA ILE A 188 0.39 -1.81 13.88
C ILE A 188 1.03 -3.07 14.43
N VAL A 189 0.28 -3.86 15.19
CA VAL A 189 0.73 -5.12 15.76
C VAL A 189 -0.15 -6.26 15.24
N SER A 190 0.45 -7.25 14.60
CA SER A 190 -0.17 -8.54 14.24
C SER A 190 0.64 -9.66 14.85
N THR A 191 0.01 -10.41 15.75
CA THR A 191 0.65 -11.57 16.42
C THR A 191 0.63 -12.83 15.56
N THR A 192 -0.27 -12.89 14.58
CA THR A 192 -0.35 -14.00 13.63
C THR A 192 0.50 -13.71 12.40
N PRO A 193 1.24 -14.71 11.87
CA PRO A 193 2.01 -14.52 10.65
C PRO A 193 1.14 -14.06 9.49
N GLN A 194 1.52 -12.96 8.85
CA GLN A 194 0.87 -12.39 7.67
C GLN A 194 1.92 -12.05 6.62
N TYR A 195 1.53 -12.05 5.36
CA TYR A 195 2.32 -11.42 4.31
C TYR A 195 2.42 -9.92 4.56
N GLY A 196 3.62 -9.36 4.31
CA GLY A 196 3.86 -7.92 4.26
C GLY A 196 4.28 -7.48 2.86
N GLN A 197 4.13 -6.21 2.57
CA GLN A 197 4.72 -5.59 1.38
C GLN A 197 5.17 -4.16 1.71
N GLU A 198 6.29 -3.74 1.12
CA GLU A 198 6.86 -2.40 1.21
C GLU A 198 7.05 -1.84 -0.20
N ASP A 199 6.28 -0.82 -0.56
CA ASP A 199 6.32 -0.17 -1.89
C ASP A 199 6.18 -1.14 -3.09
N GLY A 200 5.52 -2.30 -2.88
CA GLY A 200 5.32 -3.33 -3.89
C GLY A 200 6.31 -4.49 -3.85
N GLU A 201 7.31 -4.43 -2.97
CA GLU A 201 8.21 -5.55 -2.70
C GLU A 201 7.65 -6.43 -1.58
N ASP A 202 7.68 -7.74 -1.74
CA ASP A 202 7.10 -8.64 -0.76
C ASP A 202 8.00 -8.87 0.45
N VAL A 203 7.38 -8.93 1.61
CA VAL A 203 7.98 -9.29 2.90
C VAL A 203 7.41 -10.64 3.32
N ALA A 204 8.30 -11.59 3.61
CA ALA A 204 7.93 -12.95 4.01
C ALA A 204 6.94 -12.97 5.18
N PRO A 205 6.04 -13.98 5.23
CA PRO A 205 5.03 -14.10 6.28
C PRO A 205 5.67 -14.19 7.67
N ARG A 206 5.24 -13.30 8.55
CA ARG A 206 5.68 -13.25 9.95
C ARG A 206 4.71 -12.44 10.81
N PRO A 207 4.79 -12.50 12.14
CA PRO A 207 4.22 -11.49 13.02
C PRO A 207 4.85 -10.12 12.74
N PHE A 208 4.11 -9.04 12.97
CA PHE A 208 4.57 -7.67 12.78
C PHE A 208 4.32 -6.83 14.03
N ASP A 209 5.27 -5.97 14.36
CA ASP A 209 5.14 -4.86 15.30
C ASP A 209 5.80 -3.62 14.68
N LEU A 210 5.04 -2.92 13.85
CA LEU A 210 5.51 -1.83 13.02
C LEU A 210 5.15 -0.49 13.63
N GLN A 211 6.15 0.33 13.87
CA GLN A 211 5.97 1.72 14.30
C GLN A 211 6.36 2.67 13.17
N PHE A 212 5.41 3.49 12.71
CA PHE A 212 5.59 4.45 11.63
C PHE A 212 5.66 5.89 12.14
N SER A 213 6.48 6.69 11.47
CA SER A 213 6.57 8.13 11.62
C SER A 213 6.82 8.79 10.26
N THR A 214 6.67 10.11 10.16
CA THR A 214 6.99 10.83 8.93
C THR A 214 8.40 11.43 9.01
N LYS A 215 9.10 11.42 7.88
CA LYS A 215 10.36 12.14 7.68
C LYS A 215 10.27 13.05 6.47
N ASN A 216 10.99 14.17 6.54
CA ASN A 216 11.14 15.06 5.39
C ASN A 216 12.17 14.50 4.42
N GLN A 217 11.85 14.55 3.14
CA GLN A 217 12.75 14.24 2.05
C GLN A 217 12.65 15.32 0.98
N LEU A 218 13.78 15.75 0.47
CA LEU A 218 13.85 16.69 -0.65
C LEU A 218 13.86 15.90 -1.96
N PHE A 219 12.90 16.20 -2.85
CA PHE A 219 12.76 15.59 -4.16
C PHE A 219 12.85 16.65 -5.26
N PHE A 220 13.65 16.40 -6.27
CA PHE A 220 13.58 17.11 -7.54
C PHE A 220 12.47 16.50 -8.39
N LYS A 221 11.50 17.30 -8.78
CA LYS A 221 10.34 16.88 -9.56
C LYS A 221 9.80 18.01 -10.44
#